data_e3783593a44525bf8a5108b3e78c23eb
#
_entry.id   e3783593a44525bf8a5108b3e78c23eb
#
_cell.length_a   1.000
_cell.length_b   1.000
_cell.length_c   1.000
_cell.angle_alpha   90.00
_cell.angle_beta   90.00
_cell.angle_gamma   90.00
#
_symmetry.space_group_name_H-M   'P 1'
#
loop_
_entity.id
_entity.type
_entity.pdbx_description
1 polymer ?
#
loop_
_entity_poly.entity_id
_entity_poly.type
_entity_poly.pdbx_seq_one_letter_code
_entity_poly.pdbx_strand_id
1 'polypeptide(L)'
;MAKKNNDLASERKIHIIDDKTSPFVVTESFRKITTNIGFAIPKKEDGSGKIFCVTSAIAGEGKTTISVNLALSCAKSGAKTVLLDCDFRKPSVKRYFPSDNKKGVEAYLSGQTNFENIVYKDPSSWLDVIATMHCPPNPISLLN
;
A
#
# COMPACT_ATOMS: atom_id res chain seq x y z
N MET A 1 -13.28 -43.04 -0.52
CA MET A 1 -13.93 -41.89 0.17
C MET A 1 -12.82 -40.90 0.55
N ALA A 2 -12.57 -39.90 -0.29
CA ALA A 2 -11.55 -38.89 -0.05
C ALA A 2 -12.20 -37.69 0.66
N LYS A 3 -11.76 -37.40 1.89
CA LYS A 3 -12.14 -36.19 2.62
C LYS A 3 -11.58 -34.97 1.87
N LYS A 4 -12.48 -34.17 1.28
CA LYS A 4 -12.18 -32.79 0.89
C LYS A 4 -11.85 -32.01 2.15
N ASN A 5 -10.58 -31.70 2.34
CA ASN A 5 -10.16 -30.65 3.28
C ASN A 5 -10.65 -29.33 2.69
N ASN A 6 -11.71 -28.80 3.28
CA ASN A 6 -12.16 -27.44 3.09
C ASN A 6 -11.14 -26.53 3.81
N ASP A 7 -10.09 -26.13 3.13
CA ASP A 7 -9.29 -24.97 3.51
C ASP A 7 -10.12 -23.72 3.25
N LEU A 8 -11.01 -23.43 4.17
CA LEU A 8 -11.58 -22.12 4.38
C LEU A 8 -10.50 -21.20 4.96
N ALA A 9 -9.48 -20.91 4.15
CA ALA A 9 -8.72 -19.70 4.34
C ALA A 9 -9.74 -18.56 4.17
N SER A 10 -10.22 -18.05 5.30
CA SER A 10 -11.09 -16.89 5.35
C SER A 10 -10.45 -15.80 4.51
N GLU A 11 -10.97 -15.55 3.32
CA GLU A 11 -10.67 -14.36 2.53
C GLU A 11 -10.97 -13.17 3.43
N ARG A 12 -9.92 -12.63 4.06
CA ARG A 12 -10.06 -11.39 4.82
C ARG A 12 -10.57 -10.35 3.85
N LYS A 13 -11.82 -9.94 4.03
CA LYS A 13 -12.44 -8.90 3.22
C LYS A 13 -11.48 -7.72 3.14
N ILE A 14 -11.10 -7.38 1.91
CA ILE A 14 -10.29 -6.20 1.63
C ILE A 14 -11.18 -4.99 1.89
N HIS A 15 -10.88 -4.22 2.93
CA HIS A 15 -11.61 -3.02 3.27
C HIS A 15 -10.87 -1.79 2.73
N ILE A 16 -11.27 -1.36 1.53
CA ILE A 16 -10.96 0.00 1.06
C ILE A 16 -12.06 0.91 1.59
N ILE A 17 -11.65 2.02 2.20
CA ILE A 17 -12.58 3.03 2.70
C ILE A 17 -13.05 3.86 1.51
N ASP A 18 -14.34 3.78 1.25
CA ASP A 18 -15.04 4.53 0.22
C ASP A 18 -16.01 5.52 0.89
N ASP A 19 -15.97 6.78 0.44
CA ASP A 19 -16.81 7.86 0.97
C ASP A 19 -18.31 7.56 0.79
N LYS A 20 -18.69 6.67 -0.13
CA LYS A 20 -20.09 6.31 -0.39
C LYS A 20 -20.61 5.14 0.43
N THR A 21 -19.73 4.19 0.78
CA THR A 21 -20.12 2.90 1.38
C THR A 21 -19.59 2.70 2.79
N SER A 22 -18.55 3.43 3.17
CA SER A 22 -17.96 3.32 4.51
C SER A 22 -18.67 4.24 5.52
N PRO A 23 -18.74 3.83 6.81
CA PRO A 23 -19.30 4.69 7.86
C PRO A 23 -18.55 6.02 7.91
N PHE A 24 -19.30 7.12 8.04
CA PHE A 24 -18.75 8.49 8.10
C PHE A 24 -17.64 8.64 9.15
N VAL A 25 -17.81 8.04 10.32
CA VAL A 25 -16.82 8.08 11.41
C VAL A 25 -15.47 7.52 10.97
N VAL A 26 -15.47 6.45 10.18
CA VAL A 26 -14.22 5.81 9.68
C VAL A 26 -13.54 6.73 8.67
N THR A 27 -14.29 7.25 7.71
CA THR A 27 -13.77 8.18 6.69
C THR A 27 -13.18 9.43 7.33
N GLU A 28 -13.90 10.03 8.27
CA GLU A 28 -13.43 11.19 9.02
C GLU A 28 -12.19 10.91 9.88
N SER A 29 -12.08 9.71 10.43
CA SER A 29 -10.90 9.32 11.20
C SER A 29 -9.64 9.32 10.32
N PHE A 30 -9.72 8.78 9.09
CA PHE A 30 -8.60 8.82 8.16
C PHE A 30 -8.27 10.24 7.69
N ARG A 31 -9.28 11.11 7.45
CA ARG A 31 -9.05 12.53 7.14
C ARG A 31 -8.31 13.24 8.26
N LYS A 32 -8.72 13.04 9.51
CA LYS A 32 -8.05 13.60 10.68
C LYS A 32 -6.60 13.13 10.81
N ILE A 33 -6.35 11.82 10.63
CA ILE A 33 -4.99 11.27 10.64
C ILE A 33 -4.14 11.91 9.54
N THR A 34 -4.66 11.99 8.31
CA THR A 34 -3.97 12.61 7.17
C THR A 34 -3.61 14.07 7.46
N THR A 35 -4.55 14.83 8.01
CA THR A 35 -4.34 16.23 8.40
C THR A 35 -3.25 16.34 9.46
N ASN A 36 -3.30 15.51 10.49
CA ASN A 36 -2.32 15.52 11.58
C ASN A 36 -0.91 15.13 11.08
N ILE A 37 -0.79 14.13 10.20
CA ILE A 37 0.49 13.80 9.53
C ILE A 37 0.99 15.00 8.71
N GLY A 38 0.07 15.69 8.03
CA GLY A 38 0.37 16.89 7.26
C GLY A 38 1.02 18.00 8.11
N PHE A 39 0.56 18.18 9.35
CA PHE A 39 1.14 19.14 10.29
C PHE A 39 2.40 18.61 10.99
N ALA A 40 2.42 17.32 11.38
CA ALA A 40 3.53 16.74 12.12
C ALA A 40 4.83 16.64 11.29
N ILE A 41 4.71 16.46 9.97
CA ILE A 41 5.87 16.39 9.09
C ILE A 41 6.02 17.75 8.39
N PRO A 42 7.04 18.55 8.73
CA PRO A 42 7.25 19.85 8.10
C PRO A 42 7.53 19.72 6.60
N LYS A 43 7.14 20.73 5.85
CA LYS A 43 7.57 20.86 4.45
C LYS A 43 9.06 21.13 4.43
N LYS A 44 9.78 20.45 3.56
CA LYS A 44 11.18 20.75 3.31
C LYS A 44 11.28 21.95 2.36
N GLU A 45 12.30 22.77 2.56
CA GLU A 45 12.55 23.96 1.74
C GLU A 45 12.91 23.60 0.28
N ASP A 46 13.49 22.42 0.06
CA ASP A 46 13.85 21.90 -1.27
C ASP A 46 12.64 21.42 -2.09
N GLY A 47 11.42 21.52 -1.55
CA GLY A 47 10.21 21.07 -2.21
C GLY A 47 10.04 19.54 -2.28
N SER A 48 10.94 18.77 -1.66
CA SER A 48 10.82 17.30 -1.64
C SER A 48 9.57 16.85 -0.90
N GLY A 49 9.03 15.69 -1.32
CA GLY A 49 7.83 15.11 -0.73
C GLY A 49 8.03 14.67 0.73
N LYS A 50 6.93 14.60 1.46
CA LYS A 50 6.92 14.04 2.81
C LYS A 50 6.96 12.52 2.73
N ILE A 51 7.80 11.88 3.53
CA ILE A 51 7.92 10.43 3.62
C ILE A 51 7.57 10.00 5.03
N PHE A 52 6.68 9.02 5.16
CA PHE A 52 6.40 8.35 6.43
C PHE A 52 6.23 6.84 6.24
N CYS A 53 6.53 6.09 7.29
CA CYS A 53 6.48 4.65 7.28
C CYS A 53 5.41 4.14 8.26
N VAL A 54 4.63 3.15 7.82
CA VAL A 54 3.68 2.44 8.68
C VAL A 54 4.27 1.09 9.03
N THR A 55 4.46 0.85 10.32
CA THR A 55 5.01 -0.41 10.84
C THR A 55 4.13 -0.97 11.95
N SER A 56 4.37 -2.20 12.35
CA SER A 56 3.67 -2.87 13.46
C SER A 56 4.57 -3.89 14.13
N ALA A 57 4.31 -4.19 15.40
CA ALA A 57 5.10 -5.14 16.19
C ALA A 57 4.86 -6.59 15.77
N ILE A 58 3.63 -6.93 15.40
CA ILE A 58 3.19 -8.29 15.10
C ILE A 58 2.57 -8.37 13.69
N ALA A 59 2.71 -9.51 13.04
CA ALA A 59 2.09 -9.75 11.75
C ALA A 59 0.55 -9.81 11.88
N GLY A 60 -0.16 -9.13 10.97
CA GLY A 60 -1.63 -9.18 10.93
C GLY A 60 -2.36 -8.08 11.71
N GLU A 61 -1.67 -7.10 12.29
CA GLU A 61 -2.24 -5.96 13.04
C GLU A 61 -2.92 -4.91 12.14
N GLY A 62 -3.02 -5.14 10.84
CA GLY A 62 -3.70 -4.23 9.91
C GLY A 62 -2.79 -3.19 9.24
N LYS A 63 -1.47 -3.32 9.36
CA LYS A 63 -0.47 -2.45 8.74
C LYS A 63 -0.80 -2.08 7.28
N THR A 64 -1.02 -3.08 6.42
CA THR A 64 -1.34 -2.86 5.01
C THR A 64 -2.68 -2.17 4.83
N THR A 65 -3.71 -2.55 5.58
CA THR A 65 -5.04 -1.92 5.52
C THR A 65 -4.96 -0.44 5.88
N ILE A 66 -4.24 -0.11 6.95
CA ILE A 66 -4.02 1.28 7.36
C ILE A 66 -3.24 2.04 6.29
N SER A 67 -2.14 1.49 5.78
CA SER A 67 -1.29 2.15 4.77
C SER A 67 -2.06 2.45 3.48
N VAL A 68 -2.83 1.49 2.98
CA VAL A 68 -3.65 1.66 1.76
C VAL A 68 -4.68 2.76 1.96
N ASN A 69 -5.45 2.71 3.04
CA ASN A 69 -6.51 3.68 3.29
C ASN A 69 -5.98 5.08 3.59
N LEU A 70 -4.82 5.17 4.25
CA LEU A 70 -4.15 6.44 4.50
C LEU A 70 -3.64 7.06 3.19
N ALA A 71 -3.02 6.26 2.31
CA ALA A 71 -2.56 6.72 1.00
C ALA A 71 -3.73 7.20 0.12
N LEU A 72 -4.84 6.46 0.10
CA LEU A 72 -6.07 6.88 -0.58
C LEU A 72 -6.65 8.17 0.00
N SER A 73 -6.65 8.33 1.32
CA SER A 73 -7.13 9.56 1.97
C SER A 73 -6.25 10.77 1.62
N CYS A 74 -4.92 10.60 1.58
CA CYS A 74 -4.00 11.64 1.12
C CYS A 74 -4.27 12.02 -0.34
N ALA A 75 -4.39 11.04 -1.22
CA ALA A 75 -4.62 11.26 -2.65
C ALA A 75 -5.98 11.93 -2.93
N LYS A 76 -7.04 11.52 -2.24
CA LYS A 76 -8.37 12.13 -2.31
C LYS A 76 -8.40 13.57 -1.81
N SER A 77 -7.49 13.95 -0.91
CA SER A 77 -7.33 15.34 -0.48
C SER A 77 -6.54 16.22 -1.47
N GLY A 78 -6.16 15.68 -2.64
CA GLY A 78 -5.46 16.39 -3.70
C GLY A 78 -3.93 16.29 -3.62
N ALA A 79 -3.37 15.53 -2.69
CA ALA A 79 -1.94 15.33 -2.60
C ALA A 79 -1.47 14.25 -3.58
N LYS A 80 -0.46 14.54 -4.40
CA LYS A 80 0.25 13.51 -5.19
C LYS A 80 0.90 12.54 -4.22
N THR A 81 0.41 11.30 -4.23
CA THR A 81 0.77 10.31 -3.22
C THR A 81 1.35 9.06 -3.88
N VAL A 82 2.39 8.51 -3.29
CA VAL A 82 2.94 7.20 -3.68
C VAL A 82 2.81 6.25 -2.50
N LEU A 83 2.21 5.08 -2.74
CA LEU A 83 2.19 3.96 -1.80
C LEU A 83 3.23 2.92 -2.24
N LEU A 84 4.25 2.72 -1.42
CA LEU A 84 5.30 1.73 -1.66
C LEU A 84 5.15 0.55 -0.69
N ASP A 85 5.02 -0.67 -1.23
CA ASP A 85 5.01 -1.91 -0.44
C ASP A 85 6.43 -2.43 -0.25
N CYS A 86 6.96 -2.31 0.96
CA CYS A 86 8.26 -2.85 1.36
C CYS A 86 8.15 -4.14 2.18
N ASP A 87 6.97 -4.77 2.23
CA ASP A 87 6.81 -6.07 2.90
C ASP A 87 7.20 -7.22 1.95
N PHE A 88 8.50 -7.42 1.75
CA PHE A 88 9.03 -8.49 0.90
C PHE A 88 8.78 -9.91 1.42
N ARG A 89 8.30 -10.05 2.65
CA ARG A 89 8.02 -11.35 3.26
C ARG A 89 6.57 -11.80 3.05
N LYS A 90 5.62 -10.87 3.20
CA LYS A 90 4.19 -11.14 3.04
C LYS A 90 3.49 -9.99 2.32
N PRO A 91 3.87 -9.70 1.05
CA PRO A 91 3.33 -8.57 0.30
C PRO A 91 1.82 -8.72 0.12
N SER A 92 1.09 -7.66 0.40
CA SER A 92 -0.38 -7.69 0.35
C SER A 92 -1.02 -6.48 -0.30
N VAL A 93 -0.29 -5.40 -0.56
CA VAL A 93 -0.80 -4.19 -1.22
C VAL A 93 -1.40 -4.51 -2.60
N LYS A 94 -0.78 -5.42 -3.37
CA LYS A 94 -1.28 -5.86 -4.69
C LYS A 94 -2.72 -6.38 -4.69
N ARG A 95 -3.26 -6.79 -3.54
CA ARG A 95 -4.64 -7.28 -3.44
C ARG A 95 -5.68 -6.16 -3.43
N TYR A 96 -5.25 -4.93 -3.18
CA TYR A 96 -6.13 -3.77 -3.06
C TYR A 96 -6.32 -3.03 -4.39
N PHE A 97 -5.43 -3.25 -5.34
CA PHE A 97 -5.43 -2.54 -6.61
C PHE A 97 -5.46 -3.52 -7.79
N PRO A 98 -6.43 -3.40 -8.71
CA PRO A 98 -6.51 -4.21 -9.91
C PRO A 98 -5.40 -3.76 -10.88
N SER A 99 -4.26 -4.42 -10.85
CA SER A 99 -3.12 -4.10 -11.72
C SER A 99 -2.74 -5.31 -12.55
N ASP A 100 -2.54 -5.10 -13.85
CA ASP A 100 -1.98 -6.10 -14.77
C ASP A 100 -0.46 -6.21 -14.65
N ASN A 101 0.17 -5.40 -13.79
CA ASN A 101 1.61 -5.46 -13.57
C ASN A 101 2.00 -6.83 -13.00
N LYS A 102 2.84 -7.55 -13.74
CA LYS A 102 3.39 -8.84 -13.32
C LYS A 102 4.68 -8.70 -12.52
N LYS A 103 5.28 -7.50 -12.51
CA LYS A 103 6.53 -7.17 -11.85
C LYS A 103 6.30 -6.09 -10.82
N GLY A 104 6.99 -6.16 -9.70
CA GLY A 104 6.89 -5.18 -8.61
C GLY A 104 8.25 -4.58 -8.26
N VAL A 105 8.30 -3.94 -7.11
CA VAL A 105 9.51 -3.26 -6.63
C VAL A 105 10.70 -4.21 -6.52
N GLU A 106 10.49 -5.48 -6.19
CA GLU A 106 11.55 -6.51 -6.12
C GLU A 106 12.21 -6.73 -7.48
N ALA A 107 11.44 -6.71 -8.56
CA ALA A 107 11.95 -6.89 -9.92
C ALA A 107 12.74 -5.65 -10.39
N TYR A 108 12.32 -4.46 -9.98
CA TYR A 108 13.05 -3.23 -10.25
C TYR A 108 14.39 -3.20 -9.51
N LEU A 109 14.39 -3.50 -8.21
CA LEU A 109 15.61 -3.51 -7.39
C LEU A 109 16.61 -4.57 -7.85
N SER A 110 16.15 -5.68 -8.44
CA SER A 110 17.02 -6.69 -9.02
C SER A 110 17.42 -6.43 -10.49
N GLY A 111 17.08 -5.27 -11.05
CA GLY A 111 17.43 -4.88 -12.42
C GLY A 111 16.66 -5.62 -13.52
N GLN A 112 15.57 -6.31 -13.19
CA GLN A 112 14.79 -7.11 -14.14
C GLN A 112 13.74 -6.31 -14.92
N THR A 113 13.54 -5.05 -14.55
CA THR A 113 12.54 -4.18 -15.19
C THR A 113 12.85 -2.71 -14.92
N ASN A 114 12.26 -1.81 -15.72
CA ASN A 114 12.33 -0.38 -15.53
C ASN A 114 11.26 0.09 -14.53
N PHE A 115 11.47 1.27 -13.95
CA PHE A 115 10.60 1.87 -12.93
C PHE A 115 9.15 2.05 -13.44
N GLU A 116 8.99 2.49 -14.67
CA GLU A 116 7.68 2.77 -15.29
C GLU A 116 6.77 1.53 -15.34
N ASN A 117 7.37 0.34 -15.42
CA ASN A 117 6.63 -0.92 -15.54
C ASN A 117 6.11 -1.47 -14.20
N ILE A 118 6.50 -0.87 -13.08
CA ILE A 118 6.08 -1.31 -11.75
C ILE A 118 5.11 -0.35 -11.08
N VAL A 119 4.88 0.83 -11.67
CA VAL A 119 3.97 1.84 -11.15
C VAL A 119 2.55 1.56 -11.65
N TYR A 120 1.62 1.36 -10.72
CA TYR A 120 0.19 1.38 -11.00
C TYR A 120 -0.35 2.77 -10.64
N LYS A 121 -0.98 3.43 -11.60
CA LYS A 121 -1.64 4.72 -11.40
C LYS A 121 -3.13 4.49 -11.17
N ASP A 122 -3.62 4.90 -10.00
CA ASP A 122 -5.05 4.79 -9.71
C ASP A 122 -5.83 5.80 -10.56
N PRO A 123 -6.75 5.34 -11.43
CA PRO A 123 -7.47 6.23 -12.35
C PRO A 123 -8.45 7.17 -11.64
N SER A 124 -8.78 6.90 -10.39
CA SER A 124 -9.78 7.64 -9.61
C SER A 124 -9.17 8.66 -8.64
N SER A 125 -7.86 8.68 -8.49
CA SER A 125 -7.19 9.54 -7.51
C SER A 125 -5.76 9.91 -7.92
N TRP A 126 -5.10 10.77 -7.14
CA TRP A 126 -3.68 11.13 -7.30
C TRP A 126 -2.76 10.13 -6.60
N LEU A 127 -3.08 8.82 -6.68
CA LEU A 127 -2.33 7.75 -6.05
C LEU A 127 -1.57 6.93 -7.09
N ASP A 128 -0.26 6.86 -6.93
CA ASP A 128 0.60 5.89 -7.58
C ASP A 128 0.91 4.76 -6.59
N VAL A 129 0.85 3.51 -7.03
CA VAL A 129 1.13 2.33 -6.20
C VAL A 129 2.29 1.54 -6.78
N ILE A 130 3.27 1.25 -5.95
CA ILE A 130 4.40 0.39 -6.25
C ILE A 130 4.34 -0.80 -5.31
N ALA A 131 3.80 -1.91 -5.80
CA ALA A 131 3.59 -3.10 -5.00
C ALA A 131 4.77 -4.07 -5.09
N THR A 132 4.97 -4.88 -4.05
CA THR A 132 5.76 -6.10 -4.12
C THR A 132 4.89 -7.21 -4.71
N MET A 133 5.29 -7.78 -5.84
CA MET A 133 4.51 -8.81 -6.54
C MET A 133 4.90 -10.22 -6.13
N HIS A 134 6.18 -10.46 -5.85
CA HIS A 134 6.70 -11.76 -5.47
C HIS A 134 7.62 -11.66 -4.26
N CYS A 135 7.62 -12.67 -3.41
CA CYS A 135 8.56 -12.74 -2.29
C CYS A 135 9.94 -13.12 -2.84
N PRO A 136 10.95 -12.24 -2.74
CA PRO A 136 12.29 -12.60 -3.17
C PRO A 136 12.92 -13.63 -2.23
N PRO A 137 13.79 -14.52 -2.74
CA PRO A 137 14.46 -15.52 -1.91
C PRO A 137 15.28 -14.91 -0.76
N ASN A 138 15.91 -13.77 -1.01
CA ASN A 138 16.68 -13.02 -0.01
C ASN A 138 16.29 -11.54 -0.06
N PRO A 139 15.32 -11.10 0.78
CA PRO A 139 14.87 -9.73 0.81
C PRO A 139 15.95 -8.71 1.18
N ILE A 140 16.91 -9.11 2.02
CA ILE A 140 17.96 -8.20 2.52
C ILE A 140 18.93 -7.84 1.40
N SER A 141 19.26 -8.79 0.52
CA SER A 141 20.19 -8.54 -0.58
C SER A 141 19.66 -7.60 -1.66
N LEU A 142 18.35 -7.32 -1.66
CA LEU A 142 17.78 -6.32 -2.58
C LEU A 142 18.01 -4.88 -2.14
N LEU A 143 18.37 -4.67 -0.88
CA LEU A 143 18.51 -3.35 -0.28
C LEU A 143 19.99 -2.93 -0.09
N ASN A 144 20.92 -3.78 -0.51
CA ASN A 144 22.36 -3.51 -0.53
C ASN A 144 22.82 -3.17 -1.98
#